data_5a9c2103ef2e3f00791a13a3ffdd3aea
#
_entry.id   5a9c2103ef2e3f00791a13a3ffdd3aea
#
_cell.length_a   1.000
_cell.length_b   1.000
_cell.length_c   1.000
_cell.angle_alpha   90.00
_cell.angle_beta   90.00
_cell.angle_gamma   90.00
#
_symmetry.space_group_name_H-M   'P 1'
#
loop_
_entity.id
_entity.type
_entity.pdbx_description
1 polymer ?
#
loop_
_entity_poly.entity_id
_entity_poly.type
_entity_poly.pdbx_seq_one_letter_code
_entity_poly.pdbx_strand_id
1 'polypeptide(L)'
;MKIKQVLNSINTKHTRSLLRDLYHRKGPGRKPLNPLAMLKAQLLKHLLRIPSDRRLALRLKHDRKAAKACGFKKHTPSHSLFTHFRHRLGQDTYKRIFNQLLRRLLEDGGVKGDVIAVDSTHVDAYSQKAPDNRTGKSDPEARVGRGRRGFILGYRVHTACCAESEMPLAFTVAPCNENDKVYFKPLLEKVYALGVEFKAVLADAQYNSAKVRAAAEEFGAEPVIPVRRDSRVKDALKVGKDFVTRGAQRLVELFRGRWSVERLFGRAKEWLLLGCLRLRGLEQATIHAALSFTAMLAVAHAAVRCCEPGLMRSIEHFTA
;
A
#
# COMPACT_ATOMS: atom_id res chain seq x y z
N MET A 1 5.96 21.90 10.79
CA MET A 1 7.28 21.62 10.17
C MET A 1 7.60 20.14 9.99
N LYS A 2 6.98 19.24 10.72
CA LYS A 2 7.14 17.78 10.66
C LYS A 2 6.80 17.20 9.27
N ILE A 3 5.74 17.67 8.62
CA ILE A 3 5.33 17.19 7.29
C ILE A 3 6.43 17.38 6.20
N LYS A 4 7.28 18.41 6.33
CA LYS A 4 8.42 18.62 5.43
C LYS A 4 9.46 17.50 5.58
N GLN A 5 9.67 16.98 6.78
CA GLN A 5 10.56 15.83 7.03
C GLN A 5 10.02 14.58 6.34
N VAL A 6 8.71 14.30 6.50
CA VAL A 6 8.04 13.19 5.81
C VAL A 6 8.18 13.31 4.29
N LEU A 7 7.89 14.49 3.71
CA LEU A 7 8.03 14.71 2.28
C LEU A 7 9.49 14.62 1.78
N ASN A 8 10.46 14.85 2.66
CA ASN A 8 11.87 14.70 2.31
C ASN A 8 12.36 13.25 2.34
N SER A 9 11.64 12.32 2.96
CA SER A 9 11.98 10.89 2.97
C SER A 9 12.09 10.30 1.57
N ILE A 10 11.29 10.79 0.61
CA ILE A 10 11.36 10.36 -0.79
C ILE A 10 12.42 11.10 -1.64
N ASN A 11 13.10 12.09 -1.07
CA ASN A 11 14.08 12.90 -1.79
C ASN A 11 15.47 12.24 -1.85
N THR A 12 15.57 11.12 -2.54
CA THR A 12 16.79 10.32 -2.67
C THR A 12 17.46 10.51 -4.04
N LYS A 13 18.73 10.11 -4.17
CA LYS A 13 19.44 10.08 -5.47
C LYS A 13 18.68 9.21 -6.48
N HIS A 14 18.19 8.05 -6.04
CA HIS A 14 17.45 7.12 -6.88
C HIS A 14 16.09 7.70 -7.34
N THR A 15 15.28 8.26 -6.42
CA THR A 15 14.03 8.93 -6.83
C THR A 15 14.29 10.05 -7.84
N ARG A 16 15.34 10.85 -7.64
CA ARG A 16 15.73 11.88 -8.61
C ARG A 16 16.15 11.28 -9.95
N SER A 17 16.84 10.15 -9.96
CA SER A 17 17.21 9.43 -11.18
C SER A 17 15.96 8.96 -11.92
N LEU A 18 15.01 8.30 -11.24
CA LEU A 18 13.74 7.87 -11.83
C LEU A 18 12.91 9.02 -12.44
N LEU A 19 13.08 10.22 -11.91
CA LEU A 19 12.33 11.40 -12.36
C LEU A 19 13.11 12.26 -13.37
N ARG A 20 14.39 11.94 -13.64
CA ARG A 20 15.28 12.79 -14.45
C ARG A 20 14.79 12.92 -15.88
N ASP A 21 14.43 11.79 -16.49
CA ASP A 21 14.14 11.68 -17.91
C ASP A 21 12.65 11.79 -18.22
N LEU A 22 11.85 12.12 -17.20
CA LEU A 22 10.40 12.23 -17.33
C LEU A 22 9.97 13.37 -18.28
N TYR A 23 10.82 14.42 -18.40
CA TYR A 23 10.55 15.57 -19.24
C TYR A 23 11.79 16.04 -19.97
N HIS A 24 11.65 16.32 -21.26
CA HIS A 24 12.67 17.03 -22.00
C HIS A 24 12.80 18.46 -21.46
N ARG A 25 14.00 18.82 -21.03
CA ARG A 25 14.30 20.14 -20.44
C ARG A 25 14.78 21.17 -21.45
N LYS A 26 15.19 20.71 -22.65
CA LYS A 26 15.67 21.53 -23.75
C LYS A 26 14.61 21.59 -24.83
N GLY A 27 14.37 22.75 -25.40
CA GLY A 27 13.41 22.97 -26.49
C GLY A 27 12.46 24.14 -26.23
N PRO A 28 11.66 24.53 -27.25
CA PRO A 28 10.65 25.57 -27.14
C PRO A 28 9.51 25.16 -26.22
N GLY A 29 8.79 26.15 -25.68
CA GLY A 29 7.60 25.94 -24.86
C GLY A 29 7.82 26.16 -23.37
N ARG A 30 6.72 25.99 -22.59
CA ARG A 30 6.73 26.18 -21.14
C ARG A 30 7.54 25.09 -20.45
N LYS A 31 8.52 25.50 -19.64
CA LYS A 31 9.33 24.56 -18.86
C LYS A 31 8.45 23.75 -17.87
N PRO A 32 8.67 22.43 -17.74
CA PRO A 32 7.92 21.59 -16.83
C PRO A 32 8.17 21.98 -15.37
N LEU A 33 7.16 21.79 -14.53
CA LEU A 33 7.33 21.89 -13.08
C LEU A 33 8.28 20.79 -12.60
N ASN A 34 8.95 21.03 -11.47
CA ASN A 34 9.86 20.05 -10.88
C ASN A 34 9.13 18.72 -10.58
N PRO A 35 9.52 17.59 -11.19
CA PRO A 35 8.85 16.30 -11.00
C PRO A 35 8.87 15.82 -9.54
N LEU A 36 9.94 16.10 -8.80
CA LEU A 36 10.00 15.75 -7.38
C LEU A 36 9.01 16.57 -6.56
N ALA A 37 8.79 17.85 -6.90
CA ALA A 37 7.76 18.67 -6.24
C ALA A 37 6.35 18.15 -6.56
N MET A 38 6.11 17.69 -7.79
CA MET A 38 4.84 17.06 -8.19
C MET A 38 4.58 15.77 -7.40
N LEU A 39 5.58 14.90 -7.25
CA LEU A 39 5.50 13.67 -6.47
C LEU A 39 5.23 13.97 -4.99
N LYS A 40 5.98 14.93 -4.40
CA LYS A 40 5.76 15.39 -3.02
C LYS A 40 4.35 15.93 -2.80
N ALA A 41 3.80 16.65 -3.77
CA ALA A 41 2.43 17.16 -3.69
C ALA A 41 1.38 16.03 -3.71
N GLN A 42 1.61 14.96 -4.47
CA GLN A 42 0.74 13.79 -4.44
C GLN A 42 0.81 13.04 -3.10
N LEU A 43 2.00 12.92 -2.49
CA LEU A 43 2.11 12.38 -1.14
C LEU A 43 1.45 13.30 -0.10
N LEU A 44 1.62 14.61 -0.23
CA LEU A 44 0.95 15.60 0.62
C LEU A 44 -0.58 15.45 0.57
N LYS A 45 -1.14 15.15 -0.61
CA LYS A 45 -2.56 14.84 -0.78
C LYS A 45 -3.02 13.71 0.14
N HIS A 46 -2.26 12.60 0.16
CA HIS A 46 -2.56 11.44 1.00
C HIS A 46 -2.37 11.77 2.50
N LEU A 47 -1.27 12.40 2.87
CA LEU A 47 -0.95 12.77 4.25
C LEU A 47 -1.98 13.74 4.86
N LEU A 48 -2.48 14.69 4.09
CA LEU A 48 -3.48 15.66 4.54
C LEU A 48 -4.93 15.27 4.19
N ARG A 49 -5.15 14.05 3.73
CA ARG A 49 -6.47 13.53 3.35
C ARG A 49 -7.25 14.44 2.40
N ILE A 50 -6.53 15.06 1.44
CA ILE A 50 -7.15 15.94 0.44
C ILE A 50 -7.83 15.06 -0.61
N PRO A 51 -9.16 15.09 -0.77
CA PRO A 51 -9.89 14.04 -1.50
C PRO A 51 -9.72 14.09 -3.02
N SER A 52 -9.30 15.22 -3.60
CA SER A 52 -9.19 15.35 -5.06
C SER A 52 -8.02 16.23 -5.49
N ASP A 53 -7.55 16.02 -6.74
CA ASP A 53 -6.46 16.82 -7.32
C ASP A 53 -6.86 18.29 -7.50
N ARG A 54 -8.16 18.56 -7.69
CA ARG A 54 -8.69 19.94 -7.76
C ARG A 54 -8.50 20.63 -6.40
N ARG A 55 -8.88 19.98 -5.30
CA ARG A 55 -8.67 20.51 -3.95
C ARG A 55 -7.18 20.62 -3.60
N LEU A 56 -6.35 19.67 -4.03
CA LEU A 56 -4.89 19.75 -3.87
C LEU A 56 -4.34 20.98 -4.60
N ALA A 57 -4.71 21.23 -5.85
CA ALA A 57 -4.27 22.40 -6.61
C ALA A 57 -4.68 23.70 -5.92
N LEU A 58 -5.93 23.80 -5.44
CA LEU A 58 -6.40 24.95 -4.65
C LEU A 58 -5.60 25.12 -3.35
N ARG A 59 -5.37 24.05 -2.60
CA ARG A 59 -4.57 24.09 -1.36
C ARG A 59 -3.16 24.63 -1.65
N LEU A 60 -2.49 24.13 -2.67
CA LEU A 60 -1.15 24.58 -3.03
C LEU A 60 -1.11 26.02 -3.52
N LYS A 61 -2.18 26.52 -4.15
CA LYS A 61 -2.32 27.90 -4.59
C LYS A 61 -2.44 28.89 -3.41
N HIS A 62 -3.21 28.52 -2.39
CA HIS A 62 -3.53 29.40 -1.25
C HIS A 62 -2.61 29.19 -0.04
N ASP A 63 -2.06 27.99 0.15
CA ASP A 63 -1.16 27.67 1.25
C ASP A 63 0.31 27.65 0.77
N ARG A 64 0.97 28.81 0.94
CA ARG A 64 2.40 28.96 0.56
C ARG A 64 3.33 28.06 1.36
N LYS A 65 2.98 27.70 2.61
CA LYS A 65 3.79 26.79 3.44
C LYS A 65 3.74 25.37 2.86
N ALA A 66 2.55 24.87 2.50
CA ALA A 66 2.38 23.58 1.84
C ALA A 66 3.08 23.54 0.47
N ALA A 67 2.94 24.58 -0.34
CA ALA A 67 3.62 24.68 -1.64
C ALA A 67 5.14 24.65 -1.49
N LYS A 68 5.72 25.42 -0.56
CA LYS A 68 7.15 25.42 -0.26
C LYS A 68 7.64 24.07 0.29
N ALA A 69 6.84 23.37 1.13
CA ALA A 69 7.19 22.06 1.65
C ALA A 69 7.33 21.01 0.52
N CYS A 70 6.50 21.11 -0.51
CA CYS A 70 6.63 20.30 -1.72
C CYS A 70 7.83 20.70 -2.60
N GLY A 71 8.28 21.95 -2.54
CA GLY A 71 9.37 22.48 -3.34
C GLY A 71 8.92 23.39 -4.50
N PHE A 72 7.66 23.85 -4.50
CA PHE A 72 7.20 24.88 -5.44
C PHE A 72 7.65 26.27 -5.01
N LYS A 73 8.21 27.05 -5.95
CA LYS A 73 8.72 28.41 -5.68
C LYS A 73 7.67 29.48 -6.03
N LYS A 74 7.44 29.71 -7.33
CA LYS A 74 6.54 30.77 -7.85
C LYS A 74 5.20 30.18 -8.33
N HIS A 75 5.25 29.07 -9.07
CA HIS A 75 4.09 28.49 -9.74
C HIS A 75 3.72 27.16 -9.10
N THR A 76 2.42 26.96 -8.89
CA THR A 76 1.83 25.70 -8.43
C THR A 76 1.07 25.02 -9.58
N PRO A 77 0.95 23.69 -9.57
CA PRO A 77 0.29 22.94 -10.65
C PRO A 77 -1.22 23.16 -10.66
N SER A 78 -1.82 23.12 -11.86
CA SER A 78 -3.26 22.91 -12.02
C SER A 78 -3.61 21.43 -11.73
N HIS A 79 -4.89 21.15 -11.53
CA HIS A 79 -5.35 19.79 -11.25
C HIS A 79 -5.06 18.80 -12.40
N SER A 80 -5.18 19.24 -13.65
CA SER A 80 -4.90 18.41 -14.84
C SER A 80 -3.45 17.98 -14.93
N LEU A 81 -2.50 18.80 -14.47
CA LEU A 81 -1.09 18.44 -14.46
C LEU A 81 -0.78 17.24 -13.56
N PHE A 82 -1.55 17.01 -12.49
CA PHE A 82 -1.40 15.80 -11.67
C PHE A 82 -1.81 14.54 -12.42
N THR A 83 -2.88 14.61 -13.22
CA THR A 83 -3.32 13.50 -14.08
C THR A 83 -2.25 13.18 -15.14
N HIS A 84 -1.79 14.19 -15.88
CA HIS A 84 -0.71 14.00 -16.86
C HIS A 84 0.58 13.48 -16.23
N PHE A 85 0.92 13.94 -15.03
CA PHE A 85 2.09 13.47 -14.31
C PHE A 85 1.97 11.98 -13.95
N ARG A 86 0.81 11.52 -13.44
CA ARG A 86 0.60 10.11 -13.12
C ARG A 86 0.72 9.22 -14.35
N HIS A 87 0.05 9.56 -15.44
CA HIS A 87 0.13 8.79 -16.69
C HIS A 87 1.55 8.73 -17.24
N ARG A 88 2.28 9.83 -17.17
CA ARG A 88 3.68 9.87 -17.64
C ARG A 88 4.62 9.06 -16.75
N LEU A 89 4.43 9.09 -15.45
CA LEU A 89 5.28 8.37 -14.50
C LEU A 89 4.99 6.87 -14.53
N GLY A 90 3.73 6.46 -14.72
CA GLY A 90 3.28 5.08 -14.77
C GLY A 90 3.37 4.36 -13.42
N GLN A 91 2.56 3.33 -13.24
CA GLN A 91 2.44 2.59 -11.97
C GLN A 91 3.74 1.97 -11.49
N ASP A 92 4.60 1.50 -12.42
CA ASP A 92 5.82 0.80 -12.07
C ASP A 92 6.85 1.72 -11.42
N THR A 93 6.91 2.99 -11.85
CA THR A 93 7.77 3.96 -11.18
C THR A 93 7.30 4.27 -9.77
N TYR A 94 5.99 4.35 -9.51
CA TYR A 94 5.46 4.50 -8.15
C TYR A 94 5.78 3.28 -7.28
N LYS A 95 5.68 2.04 -7.80
CA LYS A 95 6.10 0.82 -7.10
C LYS A 95 7.61 0.83 -6.80
N ARG A 96 8.44 1.28 -7.75
CA ARG A 96 9.90 1.39 -7.53
C ARG A 96 10.23 2.41 -6.43
N ILE A 97 9.51 3.54 -6.35
CA ILE A 97 9.67 4.54 -5.28
C ILE A 97 9.27 3.95 -3.93
N PHE A 98 8.15 3.21 -3.87
CA PHE A 98 7.73 2.48 -2.68
C PHE A 98 8.79 1.48 -2.23
N ASN A 99 9.25 0.60 -3.11
CA ASN A 99 10.25 -0.42 -2.81
C ASN A 99 11.57 0.21 -2.33
N GLN A 100 11.98 1.32 -2.91
CA GLN A 100 13.20 2.01 -2.49
C GLN A 100 13.09 2.57 -1.07
N LEU A 101 11.95 3.18 -0.73
CA LEU A 101 11.76 3.71 0.62
C LEU A 101 11.69 2.59 1.65
N LEU A 102 11.08 1.46 1.28
CA LEU A 102 11.04 0.26 2.11
C LEU A 102 12.44 -0.32 2.35
N ARG A 103 13.27 -0.46 1.29
CA ARG A 103 14.66 -0.91 1.46
C ARG A 103 15.44 -0.06 2.45
N ARG A 104 15.30 1.24 2.41
CA ARG A 104 15.94 2.13 3.38
C ARG A 104 15.46 1.90 4.81
N LEU A 105 14.18 1.64 5.00
CA LEU A 105 13.65 1.29 6.32
C LEU A 105 14.14 -0.07 6.83
N LEU A 106 14.39 -1.03 5.93
CA LEU A 106 15.01 -2.31 6.24
C LEU A 106 16.49 -2.10 6.63
N GLU A 107 17.23 -1.33 5.84
CA GLU A 107 18.64 -0.97 6.09
C GLU A 107 18.82 -0.19 7.41
N ASP A 108 17.91 0.74 7.71
CA ASP A 108 17.91 1.53 8.96
C ASP A 108 17.39 0.72 10.18
N GLY A 109 17.02 -0.57 10.01
CA GLY A 109 16.51 -1.44 11.09
C GLY A 109 15.11 -1.10 11.59
N GLY A 110 14.40 -0.18 10.92
CA GLY A 110 13.03 0.20 11.26
C GLY A 110 11.98 -0.88 10.95
N VAL A 111 12.29 -1.79 10.03
CA VAL A 111 11.44 -2.92 9.64
C VAL A 111 12.32 -4.17 9.56
N LYS A 112 11.92 -5.28 10.19
CA LYS A 112 12.67 -6.54 10.17
C LYS A 112 12.10 -7.54 9.16
N GLY A 113 10.81 -7.88 9.30
CA GLY A 113 10.11 -8.76 8.38
C GLY A 113 10.21 -10.25 8.71
N ASP A 114 10.67 -10.65 9.90
CA ASP A 114 10.76 -12.07 10.32
C ASP A 114 9.41 -12.80 10.25
N VAL A 115 8.33 -12.11 10.54
CA VAL A 115 6.95 -12.62 10.47
C VAL A 115 6.12 -11.72 9.57
N ILE A 116 5.49 -12.32 8.58
CA ILE A 116 4.67 -11.62 7.59
C ILE A 116 3.20 -11.97 7.77
N ALA A 117 2.34 -10.96 7.77
CA ALA A 117 0.88 -11.15 7.67
C ALA A 117 0.42 -10.81 6.25
N VAL A 118 -0.36 -11.71 5.64
CA VAL A 118 -0.94 -11.54 4.31
C VAL A 118 -2.44 -11.46 4.40
N ASP A 119 -3.02 -10.43 3.81
CA ASP A 119 -4.47 -10.24 3.69
C ASP A 119 -4.81 -9.30 2.54
N SER A 120 -6.09 -9.12 2.27
CA SER A 120 -6.59 -8.20 1.26
C SER A 120 -7.66 -7.27 1.79
N THR A 121 -7.77 -6.10 1.19
CA THR A 121 -8.84 -5.15 1.53
C THR A 121 -9.50 -4.59 0.27
N HIS A 122 -10.81 -4.33 0.36
CA HIS A 122 -11.58 -3.72 -0.72
C HIS A 122 -11.36 -2.22 -0.78
N VAL A 123 -11.35 -1.70 -2.01
CA VAL A 123 -11.37 -0.27 -2.33
C VAL A 123 -12.46 -0.05 -3.36
N ASP A 124 -13.45 0.76 -3.00
CA ASP A 124 -14.60 1.03 -3.85
C ASP A 124 -14.17 1.81 -5.09
N ALA A 125 -14.67 1.41 -6.27
CA ALA A 125 -14.45 2.14 -7.51
C ALA A 125 -15.21 3.46 -7.52
N TYR A 126 -14.61 4.47 -8.13
CA TYR A 126 -15.30 5.74 -8.41
C TYR A 126 -16.21 5.62 -9.65
N SER A 127 -17.18 4.73 -9.55
CA SER A 127 -18.15 4.41 -10.61
C SER A 127 -19.43 3.82 -10.02
N GLN A 128 -20.53 3.99 -10.72
CA GLN A 128 -21.74 3.20 -10.49
C GLN A 128 -21.60 1.85 -11.17
N LYS A 129 -22.38 0.85 -10.74
CA LYS A 129 -22.46 -0.44 -11.42
C LYS A 129 -23.06 -0.24 -12.82
N ALA A 130 -22.52 -0.96 -13.80
CA ALA A 130 -23.11 -1.05 -15.13
C ALA A 130 -24.40 -1.90 -15.11
N PRO A 131 -25.22 -1.89 -16.17
CA PRO A 131 -26.46 -2.67 -16.22
C PRO A 131 -26.26 -4.19 -16.05
N ASP A 132 -25.08 -4.71 -16.41
CA ASP A 132 -24.69 -6.11 -16.20
C ASP A 132 -24.45 -6.49 -14.72
N ASN A 133 -24.43 -5.52 -13.82
CA ASN A 133 -24.09 -5.66 -12.40
C ASN A 133 -22.73 -6.32 -12.12
N ARG A 134 -21.84 -6.42 -13.12
CA ARG A 134 -20.51 -7.07 -13.01
C ARG A 134 -19.37 -6.07 -13.12
N THR A 135 -19.57 -5.00 -13.87
CA THR A 135 -18.56 -3.98 -14.17
C THR A 135 -18.96 -2.60 -13.69
N GLY A 136 -18.04 -1.64 -13.74
CA GLY A 136 -18.32 -0.23 -13.49
C GLY A 136 -18.72 0.50 -14.75
N LYS A 137 -19.80 1.29 -14.70
CA LYS A 137 -20.31 2.08 -15.83
C LYS A 137 -19.26 3.05 -16.40
N SER A 138 -18.50 3.71 -15.55
CA SER A 138 -17.42 4.66 -15.93
C SER A 138 -16.02 4.16 -15.61
N ASP A 139 -15.91 2.92 -15.13
CA ASP A 139 -14.66 2.22 -14.82
C ASP A 139 -14.83 0.74 -15.21
N PRO A 140 -14.64 0.40 -16.50
CA PRO A 140 -14.87 -0.96 -17.00
C PRO A 140 -13.91 -2.01 -16.46
N GLU A 141 -12.77 -1.62 -15.87
CA GLU A 141 -11.82 -2.54 -15.23
C GLU A 141 -12.21 -2.90 -13.80
N ALA A 142 -13.02 -2.07 -13.13
CA ALA A 142 -13.57 -2.40 -11.84
C ALA A 142 -14.57 -3.57 -11.94
N ARG A 143 -14.52 -4.48 -10.97
CA ARG A 143 -15.40 -5.67 -10.94
C ARG A 143 -16.20 -5.72 -9.66
N VAL A 144 -17.37 -6.35 -9.75
CA VAL A 144 -18.18 -6.65 -8.58
C VAL A 144 -17.66 -7.92 -7.93
N GLY A 145 -17.23 -7.83 -6.69
CA GLY A 145 -16.76 -8.94 -5.88
C GLY A 145 -17.52 -9.04 -4.55
N ARG A 146 -17.37 -10.18 -3.88
CA ARG A 146 -17.99 -10.40 -2.56
C ARG A 146 -17.17 -9.75 -1.47
N GLY A 147 -17.74 -8.78 -0.77
CA GLY A 147 -17.21 -8.19 0.44
C GLY A 147 -17.88 -8.71 1.71
N ARG A 148 -17.42 -8.26 2.87
CA ARG A 148 -17.99 -8.65 4.18
C ARG A 148 -19.47 -8.28 4.33
N ARG A 149 -19.90 -7.14 3.77
CA ARG A 149 -21.27 -6.60 3.88
C ARG A 149 -22.07 -6.72 2.59
N GLY A 150 -21.71 -7.63 1.68
CA GLY A 150 -22.39 -7.81 0.39
C GLY A 150 -21.48 -7.62 -0.82
N PHE A 151 -22.07 -7.33 -1.97
CA PHE A 151 -21.34 -7.18 -3.22
C PHE A 151 -20.85 -5.74 -3.42
N ILE A 152 -19.55 -5.59 -3.63
CA ILE A 152 -18.83 -4.32 -3.78
C ILE A 152 -18.30 -4.22 -5.20
N LEU A 153 -18.50 -3.08 -5.86
CA LEU A 153 -17.85 -2.74 -7.13
C LEU A 153 -16.51 -2.05 -6.82
N GLY A 154 -15.42 -2.60 -7.30
CA GLY A 154 -14.10 -1.96 -7.09
C GLY A 154 -12.91 -2.85 -7.33
N TYR A 155 -11.91 -2.60 -6.53
CA TYR A 155 -10.61 -3.27 -6.55
C TYR A 155 -10.31 -3.88 -5.19
N ARG A 156 -9.39 -4.83 -5.20
CA ARG A 156 -8.86 -5.47 -4.00
C ARG A 156 -7.36 -5.20 -3.91
N VAL A 157 -6.92 -4.74 -2.76
CA VAL A 157 -5.50 -4.49 -2.47
C VAL A 157 -5.01 -5.63 -1.60
N HIS A 158 -4.24 -6.54 -2.21
CA HIS A 158 -3.56 -7.64 -1.54
C HIS A 158 -2.23 -7.13 -0.99
N THR A 159 -1.92 -7.42 0.26
CA THR A 159 -0.75 -6.84 0.93
C THR A 159 -0.07 -7.87 1.82
N ALA A 160 1.26 -7.92 1.74
CA ALA A 160 2.13 -8.54 2.74
C ALA A 160 2.63 -7.44 3.68
N CYS A 161 2.49 -7.66 4.98
CA CYS A 161 2.77 -6.70 6.05
C CYS A 161 3.74 -7.32 7.05
N CYS A 162 4.72 -6.56 7.51
CA CYS A 162 5.53 -6.95 8.68
C CYS A 162 4.64 -6.99 9.93
N ALA A 163 4.60 -8.13 10.61
CA ALA A 163 3.71 -8.32 11.76
C ALA A 163 4.11 -7.44 12.96
N GLU A 164 5.40 -7.17 13.14
CA GLU A 164 5.94 -6.39 14.25
C GLU A 164 5.76 -4.88 14.01
N SER A 165 6.27 -4.36 12.89
CA SER A 165 6.24 -2.92 12.59
C SER A 165 4.91 -2.45 12.03
N GLU A 166 4.08 -3.35 11.51
CA GLU A 166 2.82 -3.07 10.80
C GLU A 166 3.04 -2.21 9.53
N MET A 167 4.21 -2.36 8.90
CA MET A 167 4.54 -1.67 7.66
C MET A 167 4.30 -2.56 6.44
N PRO A 168 3.80 -2.00 5.32
CA PRO A 168 3.62 -2.75 4.09
C PRO A 168 4.96 -3.16 3.50
N LEU A 169 5.13 -4.46 3.21
CA LEU A 169 6.33 -5.01 2.56
C LEU A 169 6.12 -5.19 1.05
N ALA A 170 4.94 -5.63 0.66
CA ALA A 170 4.57 -5.79 -0.74
C ALA A 170 3.07 -5.59 -0.93
N PHE A 171 2.64 -5.20 -2.12
CA PHE A 171 1.23 -5.12 -2.47
C PHE A 171 0.98 -5.43 -3.94
N THR A 172 -0.27 -5.81 -4.23
CA THR A 172 -0.81 -5.96 -5.59
C THR A 172 -2.26 -5.50 -5.57
N VAL A 173 -2.67 -4.79 -6.63
CA VAL A 173 -4.06 -4.39 -6.81
C VAL A 173 -4.67 -5.21 -7.93
N ALA A 174 -5.86 -5.72 -7.71
CA ALA A 174 -6.60 -6.56 -8.66
C ALA A 174 -8.09 -6.18 -8.69
N PRO A 175 -8.83 -6.58 -9.72
CA PRO A 175 -10.29 -6.49 -9.73
C PRO A 175 -10.90 -7.26 -8.55
N CYS A 176 -12.03 -6.75 -8.01
CA CYS A 176 -12.60 -7.24 -6.76
C CYS A 176 -13.13 -8.69 -6.80
N ASN A 177 -13.37 -9.24 -8.00
CA ASN A 177 -13.86 -10.60 -8.21
C ASN A 177 -12.77 -11.67 -8.23
N GLU A 178 -11.50 -11.29 -8.18
CA GLU A 178 -10.39 -12.24 -8.21
C GLU A 178 -10.18 -12.93 -6.87
N ASN A 179 -9.62 -14.17 -6.92
CA ASN A 179 -9.41 -14.97 -5.73
C ASN A 179 -8.11 -14.55 -5.02
N ASP A 180 -8.19 -14.28 -3.73
CA ASP A 180 -7.07 -13.81 -2.90
C ASP A 180 -5.86 -14.77 -2.91
N LYS A 181 -6.11 -16.09 -3.01
CA LYS A 181 -5.05 -17.12 -2.99
C LYS A 181 -4.07 -17.02 -4.17
N VAL A 182 -4.53 -16.47 -5.31
CA VAL A 182 -3.69 -16.29 -6.50
C VAL A 182 -2.54 -15.31 -6.23
N TYR A 183 -2.78 -14.33 -5.35
CA TYR A 183 -1.83 -13.28 -5.02
C TYR A 183 -0.89 -13.61 -3.87
N PHE A 184 -1.11 -14.73 -3.17
CA PHE A 184 -0.32 -15.11 -2.00
C PHE A 184 1.16 -15.32 -2.36
N LYS A 185 1.47 -16.27 -3.25
CA LYS A 185 2.85 -16.54 -3.69
C LYS A 185 3.52 -15.32 -4.34
N PRO A 186 2.90 -14.58 -5.28
CA PRO A 186 3.48 -13.37 -5.85
C PRO A 186 3.80 -12.27 -4.83
N LEU A 187 3.07 -12.19 -3.71
CA LEU A 187 3.42 -11.26 -2.64
C LEU A 187 4.68 -11.69 -1.90
N LEU A 188 4.83 -12.98 -1.60
CA LEU A 188 6.02 -13.51 -0.95
C LEU A 188 7.26 -13.37 -1.84
N GLU A 189 7.12 -13.64 -3.14
CA GLU A 189 8.19 -13.41 -4.13
C GLU A 189 8.68 -11.97 -4.12
N LYS A 190 7.76 -11.00 -4.06
CA LYS A 190 8.11 -9.57 -3.98
C LYS A 190 8.85 -9.23 -2.69
N VAL A 191 8.45 -9.81 -1.56
CA VAL A 191 9.12 -9.59 -0.28
C VAL A 191 10.51 -10.21 -0.30
N TYR A 192 10.64 -11.45 -0.79
CA TYR A 192 11.90 -12.14 -0.90
C TYR A 192 12.89 -11.40 -1.83
N ALA A 193 12.41 -10.86 -2.95
CA ALA A 193 13.21 -10.04 -3.88
C ALA A 193 13.74 -8.72 -3.28
N LEU A 194 13.23 -8.29 -2.13
CA LEU A 194 13.78 -7.17 -1.37
C LEU A 194 14.91 -7.57 -0.43
N GLY A 195 15.24 -8.87 -0.35
CA GLY A 195 16.23 -9.41 0.58
C GLY A 195 15.67 -9.64 2.01
N VAL A 196 14.35 -9.71 2.15
CA VAL A 196 13.71 -9.99 3.45
C VAL A 196 13.58 -11.51 3.60
N GLU A 197 14.28 -12.07 4.56
CA GLU A 197 14.13 -13.45 5.01
C GLU A 197 13.06 -13.52 6.09
N PHE A 198 12.01 -14.29 5.85
CA PHE A 198 10.89 -14.44 6.77
C PHE A 198 10.73 -15.89 7.22
N LYS A 199 10.44 -16.08 8.51
CA LYS A 199 10.35 -17.38 9.17
C LYS A 199 8.92 -17.91 9.29
N ALA A 200 7.93 -17.01 9.25
CA ALA A 200 6.52 -17.39 9.34
C ALA A 200 5.63 -16.46 8.49
N VAL A 201 4.59 -17.05 7.91
CA VAL A 201 3.58 -16.31 7.14
C VAL A 201 2.20 -16.56 7.73
N LEU A 202 1.55 -15.49 8.15
CA LEU A 202 0.23 -15.49 8.78
C LEU A 202 -0.83 -15.11 7.74
N ALA A 203 -1.91 -15.88 7.65
CA ALA A 203 -3.07 -15.52 6.85
C ALA A 203 -4.35 -16.05 7.47
N ASP A 204 -5.50 -15.58 7.01
CA ASP A 204 -6.79 -16.05 7.51
C ASP A 204 -7.16 -17.42 6.94
N ALA A 205 -8.23 -18.04 7.48
CA ALA A 205 -8.71 -19.35 7.04
C ALA A 205 -9.17 -19.37 5.56
N GLN A 206 -9.41 -18.22 4.93
CA GLN A 206 -9.77 -18.16 3.52
C GLN A 206 -8.59 -18.54 2.61
N TYR A 207 -7.37 -18.28 3.06
CA TYR A 207 -6.15 -18.67 2.36
C TYR A 207 -5.83 -20.16 2.48
N ASN A 208 -6.47 -20.90 3.42
CA ASN A 208 -6.13 -22.29 3.65
C ASN A 208 -6.30 -23.17 2.39
N SER A 209 -5.20 -23.70 1.90
CA SER A 209 -5.10 -24.73 0.86
C SER A 209 -3.69 -25.31 0.84
N ALA A 210 -3.52 -26.55 0.35
CA ALA A 210 -2.21 -27.18 0.21
C ALA A 210 -1.25 -26.31 -0.63
N LYS A 211 -1.73 -25.73 -1.74
CA LYS A 211 -0.94 -24.87 -2.63
C LYS A 211 -0.42 -23.61 -1.91
N VAL A 212 -1.21 -22.98 -1.05
CA VAL A 212 -0.81 -21.78 -0.31
C VAL A 212 0.20 -22.14 0.78
N ARG A 213 0.04 -23.28 1.47
CA ARG A 213 1.00 -23.74 2.46
C ARG A 213 2.34 -24.10 1.82
N ALA A 214 2.33 -24.89 0.74
CA ALA A 214 3.53 -25.21 -0.01
C ALA A 214 4.24 -23.94 -0.52
N ALA A 215 3.51 -22.93 -0.95
CA ALA A 215 4.10 -21.66 -1.38
C ALA A 215 4.84 -20.91 -0.25
N ALA A 216 4.41 -21.01 1.02
CA ALA A 216 5.17 -20.45 2.14
C ALA A 216 6.43 -21.31 2.44
N GLU A 217 6.29 -22.63 2.40
CA GLU A 217 7.36 -23.58 2.66
C GLU A 217 8.49 -23.50 1.61
N GLU A 218 8.17 -23.15 0.34
CA GLU A 218 9.17 -22.89 -0.71
C GLU A 218 10.17 -21.79 -0.32
N PHE A 219 9.77 -20.84 0.54
CA PHE A 219 10.64 -19.78 1.09
C PHE A 219 11.22 -20.12 2.46
N GLY A 220 11.08 -21.38 2.93
CA GLY A 220 11.51 -21.80 4.26
C GLY A 220 10.68 -21.26 5.42
N ALA A 221 9.47 -20.74 5.14
CA ALA A 221 8.62 -20.12 6.13
C ALA A 221 7.48 -21.03 6.63
N GLU A 222 7.20 -20.99 7.93
CA GLU A 222 6.10 -21.72 8.55
C GLU A 222 4.75 -21.08 8.18
N PRO A 223 3.81 -21.80 7.53
CA PRO A 223 2.48 -21.28 7.21
C PRO A 223 1.54 -21.35 8.41
N VAL A 224 1.30 -20.24 9.08
CA VAL A 224 0.39 -20.14 10.22
C VAL A 224 -1.01 -19.71 9.74
N ILE A 225 -1.77 -20.66 9.20
CA ILE A 225 -3.06 -20.45 8.54
C ILE A 225 -4.09 -21.40 9.17
N PRO A 226 -5.18 -20.89 9.77
CA PRO A 226 -6.21 -21.75 10.36
C PRO A 226 -6.96 -22.57 9.30
N VAL A 227 -7.45 -23.72 9.69
CA VAL A 227 -8.34 -24.53 8.84
C VAL A 227 -9.77 -23.99 8.94
N ARG A 228 -10.51 -23.98 7.83
CA ARG A 228 -11.92 -23.56 7.82
C ARG A 228 -12.80 -24.52 8.64
N ARG A 229 -13.71 -23.98 9.43
CA ARG A 229 -14.67 -24.74 10.24
C ARG A 229 -15.63 -25.59 9.41
N ASP A 230 -15.93 -25.17 8.18
CA ASP A 230 -16.84 -25.79 7.23
C ASP A 230 -16.16 -26.79 6.27
N SER A 231 -14.86 -27.07 6.45
CA SER A 231 -14.19 -28.06 5.64
C SER A 231 -14.70 -29.46 6.01
N ARG A 232 -15.16 -30.22 5.00
CA ARG A 232 -15.71 -31.58 5.17
C ARG A 232 -14.64 -32.62 5.55
N VAL A 233 -13.41 -32.22 5.70
CA VAL A 233 -12.29 -33.11 6.03
C VAL A 233 -12.29 -33.31 7.54
N LYS A 234 -12.62 -34.54 8.01
CA LYS A 234 -12.58 -34.91 9.43
C LYS A 234 -11.23 -34.62 10.10
N ASP A 235 -10.15 -34.65 9.31
CA ASP A 235 -8.79 -34.30 9.74
C ASP A 235 -8.59 -32.79 9.92
N ALA A 236 -9.35 -31.96 9.23
CA ALA A 236 -9.30 -30.51 9.39
C ALA A 236 -9.79 -30.05 10.76
N LEU A 237 -10.72 -30.79 11.39
CA LEU A 237 -11.16 -30.57 12.78
C LEU A 237 -10.04 -30.94 13.77
N LYS A 238 -9.25 -31.97 13.47
CA LYS A 238 -8.06 -32.33 14.25
C LYS A 238 -6.98 -31.24 14.13
N VAL A 239 -6.65 -30.83 12.92
CA VAL A 239 -5.66 -29.76 12.68
C VAL A 239 -6.14 -28.41 13.24
N GLY A 240 -7.42 -28.08 13.15
CA GLY A 240 -7.99 -26.87 13.76
C GLY A 240 -8.00 -26.92 15.29
N LYS A 241 -8.31 -28.09 15.89
CA LYS A 241 -8.16 -28.35 17.33
C LYS A 241 -6.70 -28.40 17.74
N ASP A 242 -5.83 -29.01 16.95
CA ASP A 242 -4.40 -29.07 17.20
C ASP A 242 -3.73 -27.69 17.11
N PHE A 243 -4.23 -26.79 16.25
CA PHE A 243 -3.83 -25.40 16.24
C PHE A 243 -4.18 -24.67 17.55
N VAL A 244 -5.27 -25.09 18.21
CA VAL A 244 -5.76 -24.49 19.47
C VAL A 244 -5.29 -25.26 20.73
N THR A 245 -4.99 -26.58 20.65
CA THR A 245 -4.91 -27.45 21.84
C THR A 245 -3.56 -28.15 22.09
N ARG A 246 -2.65 -28.25 21.10
CA ARG A 246 -1.40 -29.01 21.28
C ARG A 246 -0.14 -28.16 21.23
N GLY A 247 0.20 -27.50 22.31
CA GLY A 247 1.44 -26.69 22.38
C GLY A 247 1.40 -25.52 21.42
N ALA A 248 0.22 -25.21 20.99
CA ALA A 248 -0.13 -24.18 20.06
C ALA A 248 -0.02 -22.78 20.67
N GLN A 249 0.46 -22.64 21.91
CA GLN A 249 0.69 -21.32 22.52
C GLN A 249 1.52 -20.44 21.60
N ARG A 250 2.64 -20.96 21.10
CA ARG A 250 3.51 -20.26 20.14
C ARG A 250 2.75 -19.92 18.86
N LEU A 251 1.97 -20.85 18.28
CA LEU A 251 1.23 -20.62 17.06
C LEU A 251 0.07 -19.64 17.27
N VAL A 252 -0.60 -19.69 18.42
CA VAL A 252 -1.64 -18.73 18.82
C VAL A 252 -1.06 -17.34 18.98
N GLU A 253 0.11 -17.21 19.63
CA GLU A 253 0.80 -15.94 19.78
C GLU A 253 1.26 -15.39 18.43
N LEU A 254 1.86 -16.21 17.56
CA LEU A 254 2.21 -15.82 16.21
C LEU A 254 0.97 -15.37 15.42
N PHE A 255 -0.13 -16.13 15.49
CA PHE A 255 -1.37 -15.83 14.77
C PHE A 255 -2.00 -14.50 15.20
N ARG A 256 -1.80 -14.07 16.44
CA ARG A 256 -2.19 -12.72 16.89
C ARG A 256 -1.50 -11.62 16.05
N GLY A 257 -0.30 -11.89 15.55
CA GLY A 257 0.41 -11.01 14.63
C GLY A 257 -0.36 -10.74 13.32
N ARG A 258 -1.32 -11.59 12.92
CA ARG A 258 -2.18 -11.35 11.74
C ARG A 258 -2.98 -10.05 11.82
N TRP A 259 -3.33 -9.61 13.02
CA TRP A 259 -4.07 -8.35 13.21
C TRP A 259 -3.26 -7.12 12.76
N SER A 260 -1.95 -7.27 12.56
CA SER A 260 -1.09 -6.20 12.04
C SER A 260 -1.54 -5.69 10.68
N VAL A 261 -1.93 -6.59 9.76
CA VAL A 261 -2.39 -6.21 8.42
C VAL A 261 -3.76 -5.53 8.47
N GLU A 262 -4.64 -5.92 9.39
CA GLU A 262 -5.93 -5.24 9.59
C GLU A 262 -5.71 -3.81 10.11
N ARG A 263 -4.79 -3.63 11.09
CA ARG A 263 -4.42 -2.29 11.61
C ARG A 263 -3.73 -1.45 10.54
N LEU A 264 -2.89 -2.05 9.68
CA LEU A 264 -2.32 -1.40 8.53
C LEU A 264 -3.42 -0.87 7.59
N PHE A 265 -4.39 -1.71 7.22
CA PHE A 265 -5.50 -1.30 6.36
C PHE A 265 -6.37 -0.23 7.01
N GLY A 266 -6.64 -0.33 8.31
CA GLY A 266 -7.34 0.71 9.07
C GLY A 266 -6.65 2.06 8.91
N ARG A 267 -5.35 2.14 9.24
CA ARG A 267 -4.56 3.38 9.08
C ARG A 267 -4.52 3.88 7.64
N ALA A 268 -4.31 2.98 6.67
CA ALA A 268 -4.23 3.36 5.27
C ALA A 268 -5.56 3.94 4.75
N LYS A 269 -6.70 3.37 5.15
CA LYS A 269 -8.04 3.85 4.77
C LYS A 269 -8.43 5.13 5.47
N GLU A 270 -8.22 5.18 6.77
CA GLU A 270 -8.66 6.28 7.61
C GLU A 270 -7.78 7.52 7.46
N TRP A 271 -6.46 7.34 7.43
CA TRP A 271 -5.49 8.44 7.48
C TRP A 271 -4.80 8.74 6.15
N LEU A 272 -4.78 7.80 5.19
CA LEU A 272 -3.98 7.93 3.97
C LEU A 272 -4.79 7.74 2.68
N LEU A 273 -6.12 7.95 2.74
CA LEU A 273 -7.02 7.92 1.58
C LEU A 273 -7.14 6.59 0.85
N LEU A 274 -6.59 5.47 1.33
CA LEU A 274 -6.68 4.19 0.60
C LEU A 274 -8.14 3.84 0.26
N GLY A 275 -9.08 4.10 1.17
CA GLY A 275 -10.51 3.88 0.97
C GLY A 275 -11.23 4.94 0.11
N CYS A 276 -10.54 6.00 -0.30
CA CYS A 276 -11.14 7.13 -1.02
C CYS A 276 -10.59 7.25 -2.45
N LEU A 277 -10.75 6.19 -3.25
CA LEU A 277 -10.33 6.16 -4.65
C LEU A 277 -11.24 7.08 -5.47
N ARG A 278 -10.65 8.10 -6.12
CA ARG A 278 -11.34 9.02 -7.05
C ARG A 278 -10.70 9.00 -8.43
N LEU A 279 -10.06 7.90 -8.75
CA LEU A 279 -9.42 7.63 -10.02
C LEU A 279 -10.08 6.39 -10.62
N ARG A 280 -9.97 6.20 -11.93
CA ARG A 280 -10.59 5.09 -12.68
C ARG A 280 -9.49 4.27 -13.36
N GLY A 281 -9.72 2.98 -13.47
CA GLY A 281 -8.80 2.02 -14.08
C GLY A 281 -7.83 1.40 -13.07
N LEU A 282 -7.43 0.17 -13.35
CA LEU A 282 -6.57 -0.65 -12.48
C LEU A 282 -5.20 -0.01 -12.25
N GLU A 283 -4.62 0.59 -13.30
CA GLU A 283 -3.36 1.31 -13.19
C GLU A 283 -3.47 2.46 -12.18
N GLN A 284 -4.51 3.27 -12.27
CA GLN A 284 -4.71 4.42 -11.40
C GLN A 284 -5.05 3.99 -9.96
N ALA A 285 -5.79 2.90 -9.78
CA ALA A 285 -6.02 2.28 -8.47
C ALA A 285 -4.73 1.78 -7.86
N THR A 286 -3.83 1.19 -8.68
CA THR A 286 -2.49 0.76 -8.25
C THR A 286 -1.62 1.95 -7.82
N ILE A 287 -1.62 3.04 -8.58
CA ILE A 287 -0.91 4.27 -8.21
C ILE A 287 -1.45 4.86 -6.91
N HIS A 288 -2.77 4.84 -6.72
CA HIS A 288 -3.41 5.31 -5.50
C HIS A 288 -2.97 4.50 -4.27
N ALA A 289 -2.97 3.17 -4.36
CA ALA A 289 -2.46 2.29 -3.30
C ALA A 289 -0.97 2.51 -3.04
N ALA A 290 -0.15 2.62 -4.10
CA ALA A 290 1.28 2.91 -4.00
C ALA A 290 1.54 4.22 -3.25
N LEU A 291 0.78 5.28 -3.54
CA LEU A 291 0.91 6.57 -2.85
C LEU A 291 0.49 6.49 -1.38
N SER A 292 -0.59 5.77 -1.05
CA SER A 292 -1.02 5.55 0.33
C SER A 292 0.06 4.83 1.14
N PHE A 293 0.59 3.73 0.62
CA PHE A 293 1.63 2.96 1.29
C PHE A 293 2.98 3.69 1.32
N THR A 294 3.35 4.41 0.25
CA THR A 294 4.56 5.26 0.27
C THR A 294 4.45 6.37 1.31
N ALA A 295 3.26 6.96 1.49
CA ALA A 295 3.04 7.96 2.54
C ALA A 295 3.20 7.35 3.94
N MET A 296 2.72 6.13 4.18
CA MET A 296 2.91 5.39 5.43
C MET A 296 4.40 5.13 5.71
N LEU A 297 5.14 4.61 4.71
CA LEU A 297 6.58 4.39 4.84
C LEU A 297 7.35 5.70 5.02
N ALA A 298 6.91 6.80 4.41
CA ALA A 298 7.55 8.11 4.58
C ALA A 298 7.39 8.65 6.01
N VAL A 299 6.24 8.41 6.66
CA VAL A 299 6.04 8.72 8.08
C VAL A 299 6.96 7.85 8.93
N ALA A 300 6.99 6.53 8.70
CA ALA A 300 7.87 5.62 9.43
C ALA A 300 9.35 6.00 9.30
N HIS A 301 9.82 6.29 8.08
CA HIS A 301 11.18 6.73 7.84
C HIS A 301 11.49 8.08 8.54
N ALA A 302 10.53 9.02 8.55
CA ALA A 302 10.73 10.28 9.27
C ALA A 302 10.87 10.05 10.77
N ALA A 303 10.08 9.13 11.36
CA ALA A 303 10.16 8.76 12.78
C ALA A 303 11.52 8.14 13.13
N VAL A 304 12.00 7.17 12.33
CA VAL A 304 13.32 6.56 12.52
C VAL A 304 14.44 7.60 12.45
N ARG A 305 14.38 8.51 11.45
CA ARG A 305 15.35 9.59 11.27
C ARG A 305 15.33 10.64 12.40
N CYS A 306 14.22 10.78 13.08
CA CYS A 306 14.10 11.65 14.27
C CYS A 306 14.48 10.94 15.58
N CYS A 307 14.96 9.69 15.53
CA CYS A 307 15.22 8.85 16.69
C CYS A 307 13.96 8.57 17.56
N GLU A 308 12.78 8.57 16.92
CA GLU A 308 11.48 8.32 17.56
C GLU A 308 10.79 7.08 16.93
N PRO A 309 11.39 5.87 16.93
CA PRO A 309 10.84 4.70 16.23
C PRO A 309 9.45 4.30 16.74
N GLY A 310 9.10 4.61 17.98
CA GLY A 310 7.75 4.42 18.53
C GLY A 310 6.65 5.18 17.78
N LEU A 311 7.00 6.24 17.05
CA LEU A 311 6.06 7.06 16.27
C LEU A 311 5.92 6.62 14.79
N MET A 312 6.55 5.51 14.37
CA MET A 312 6.48 5.03 12.99
C MET A 312 5.05 4.85 12.47
N ARG A 313 4.11 4.55 13.38
CA ARG A 313 2.69 4.32 13.07
C ARG A 313 1.81 5.56 13.27
N SER A 314 2.35 6.64 13.83
CA SER A 314 1.62 7.85 14.20
C SER A 314 1.57 8.86 13.06
N ILE A 315 0.61 8.70 12.13
CA ILE A 315 0.44 9.60 10.99
C ILE A 315 0.08 11.00 11.47
N GLU A 316 -0.82 11.09 12.44
CA GLU A 316 -1.30 12.37 13.00
C GLU A 316 -0.15 13.22 13.54
N HIS A 317 0.79 12.62 14.27
CA HIS A 317 1.94 13.33 14.83
C HIS A 317 2.74 14.12 13.79
N PHE A 318 2.82 13.61 12.57
CA PHE A 318 3.59 14.22 11.47
C PHE A 318 2.76 15.11 10.55
N THR A 319 1.43 15.07 10.66
CA THR A 319 0.50 15.82 9.78
C THR A 319 -0.23 16.96 10.49
N ALA A 320 -0.23 16.98 11.81
CA ALA A 320 -0.76 18.07 12.65
C ALA A 320 0.04 19.38 12.56
#